data_79643a78292a8019273aa966a04d5dbe
#
_entry.id   79643a78292a8019273aa966a04d5dbe
#
_cell.length_a   1.000
_cell.length_b   1.000
_cell.length_c   1.000
_cell.angle_alpha   90.00
_cell.angle_beta   90.00
_cell.angle_gamma   90.00
#
_symmetry.space_group_name_H-M   'P 1'
#
loop_
_entity.id
_entity.type
_entity.pdbx_description
1 polymer ?
#
loop_
_entity_poly.entity_id
_entity_poly.type
_entity_poly.pdbx_seq_one_letter_code
_entity_poly.pdbx_strand_id
1 'polypeptide(L)'
;MKRKNFEFPTAYTVLFLILILVTVLTHVIPAGKYNRLSYQESTNEFVVETYGNGNINLEATQKNLDKLEIKVDVNKFIDGTIKKPMAIPNTYVKLDGKSQGLEELIEAPISGIAESIDIIIFVLVLGGIVGIVNKTGTFSIAMKAISQKTKGKEFSLVIISFIFFAAGGTIFGFWEETIPFYSILMPLFLINNFDPLVPMATIFLGSAVGCMFSTVNPFSTIIASNAAGISFNEGLKFRFVALIVFSIISLLYIHRYIKRFKKNSNNSLVIEEQE
;
A
#
# COMPACT_ATOMS: atom_id res chain seq x y z
N MET A 1 12.94 -41.93 5.47
CA MET A 1 13.42 -40.62 4.99
C MET A 1 12.53 -39.56 5.61
N LYS A 2 13.02 -38.83 6.64
CA LYS A 2 12.28 -37.66 7.19
C LYS A 2 12.20 -36.60 6.09
N ARG A 3 11.01 -36.26 5.64
CA ARG A 3 10.78 -35.04 4.82
C ARG A 3 11.28 -33.89 5.66
N LYS A 4 12.34 -33.20 5.23
CA LYS A 4 12.72 -31.91 5.77
C LYS A 4 11.53 -30.99 5.50
N ASN A 5 10.81 -30.61 6.52
CA ASN A 5 9.84 -29.54 6.43
C ASN A 5 10.61 -28.31 5.98
N PHE A 6 10.29 -27.79 4.82
CA PHE A 6 10.86 -26.56 4.30
C PHE A 6 10.19 -25.44 5.12
N GLU A 7 10.86 -24.99 6.17
CA GLU A 7 10.41 -23.82 6.92
C GLU A 7 10.67 -22.57 6.08
N PHE A 8 9.64 -21.75 5.90
CA PHE A 8 9.78 -20.51 5.16
C PHE A 8 10.76 -19.59 5.91
N PRO A 9 11.73 -18.95 5.23
CA PRO A 9 12.69 -18.10 5.89
C PRO A 9 12.01 -16.90 6.58
N THR A 10 12.61 -16.39 7.65
CA THR A 10 12.09 -15.22 8.36
C THR A 10 12.03 -14.00 7.44
N ALA A 11 11.15 -13.04 7.76
CA ALA A 11 11.00 -11.81 6.97
C ALA A 11 12.35 -11.06 6.81
N TYR A 12 13.18 -11.02 7.85
CA TYR A 12 14.53 -10.42 7.80
C TYR A 12 15.45 -11.14 6.80
N THR A 13 15.40 -12.47 6.77
CA THR A 13 16.19 -13.26 5.82
C THR A 13 15.77 -12.97 4.39
N VAL A 14 14.46 -12.90 4.13
CA VAL A 14 13.92 -12.58 2.79
C VAL A 14 14.34 -11.18 2.36
N LEU A 15 14.18 -10.18 3.23
CA LEU A 15 14.58 -8.79 2.94
C LEU A 15 16.09 -8.69 2.64
N PHE A 16 16.92 -9.39 3.42
CA PHE A 16 18.36 -9.37 3.20
C PHE A 16 18.76 -10.06 1.88
N LEU A 17 18.10 -11.16 1.52
CA LEU A 17 18.30 -11.81 0.22
C LEU A 17 17.88 -10.91 -0.95
N ILE A 18 16.76 -10.19 -0.82
CA ILE A 18 16.33 -9.21 -1.83
C ILE A 18 17.36 -8.09 -1.94
N LEU A 19 17.89 -7.58 -0.83
CA LEU A 19 18.90 -6.53 -0.82
C LEU A 19 20.17 -6.97 -1.55
N ILE A 20 20.66 -8.18 -1.27
CA ILE A 20 21.80 -8.76 -2.00
C ILE A 20 21.49 -8.88 -3.48
N LEU A 21 20.32 -9.41 -3.84
CA LEU A 21 19.89 -9.55 -5.23
C LEU A 21 19.90 -8.20 -5.96
N VAL A 22 19.32 -7.17 -5.35
CA VAL A 22 19.27 -5.81 -5.90
C VAL A 22 20.70 -5.26 -6.06
N THR A 23 21.56 -5.43 -5.05
CA THR A 23 22.98 -5.01 -5.16
C THR A 23 23.68 -5.66 -6.35
N VAL A 24 23.50 -6.97 -6.55
CA VAL A 24 24.05 -7.68 -7.72
C VAL A 24 23.46 -7.12 -9.03
N LEU A 25 22.16 -6.85 -9.06
CA LEU A 25 21.49 -6.28 -10.23
C LEU A 25 22.03 -4.90 -10.63
N THR A 26 22.53 -4.08 -9.69
CA THR A 26 23.15 -2.79 -10.00
C THR A 26 24.44 -2.93 -10.82
N HIS A 27 25.07 -4.09 -10.83
CA HIS A 27 26.24 -4.37 -11.67
C HIS A 27 25.87 -4.80 -13.09
N VAL A 28 24.66 -5.32 -13.29
CA VAL A 28 24.18 -5.85 -14.57
C VAL A 28 23.28 -4.82 -15.28
N ILE A 29 22.42 -4.15 -14.53
CA ILE A 29 21.48 -3.17 -15.07
C ILE A 29 22.16 -1.79 -15.08
N PRO A 30 22.36 -1.18 -16.25
CA PRO A 30 22.96 0.14 -16.32
C PRO A 30 22.04 1.19 -15.71
N ALA A 31 22.61 2.09 -14.92
CA ALA A 31 21.90 3.28 -14.45
C ALA A 31 21.50 4.17 -15.63
N GLY A 32 20.32 4.77 -15.54
CA GLY A 32 19.86 5.69 -16.58
C GLY A 32 18.72 6.58 -16.10
N LYS A 33 18.54 7.68 -16.83
CA LYS A 33 17.44 8.63 -16.56
C LYS A 33 16.80 9.03 -17.88
N TYR A 34 15.51 9.38 -17.79
CA TYR A 34 14.80 10.09 -18.85
C TYR A 34 14.88 11.61 -18.60
N ASN A 35 14.88 12.38 -19.68
CA ASN A 35 14.61 13.81 -19.57
C ASN A 35 13.20 14.00 -18.96
N ARG A 36 13.03 15.10 -18.24
CA ARG A 36 11.77 15.39 -17.54
C ARG A 36 11.16 16.68 -18.05
N LEU A 37 9.84 16.69 -18.18
CA LEU A 37 9.04 17.86 -18.47
C LEU A 37 8.36 18.31 -17.20
N SER A 38 8.53 19.56 -16.81
CA SER A 38 7.79 20.24 -15.76
C SER A 38 7.10 21.49 -16.33
N TYR A 39 5.97 21.87 -15.73
CA TYR A 39 5.28 23.10 -16.06
C TYR A 39 5.55 24.16 -15.01
N GLN A 40 5.93 25.34 -15.43
CA GLN A 40 6.20 26.47 -14.56
C GLN A 40 5.06 27.49 -14.67
N GLU A 41 4.21 27.56 -13.64
CA GLU A 41 3.04 28.44 -13.62
C GLU A 41 3.40 29.93 -13.76
N SER A 42 4.55 30.35 -13.18
CA SER A 42 4.98 31.77 -13.18
C SER A 42 5.31 32.32 -14.56
N THR A 43 5.79 31.48 -15.47
CA THR A 43 6.18 31.88 -16.83
C THR A 43 5.25 31.34 -17.91
N ASN A 44 4.30 30.44 -17.53
CA ASN A 44 3.46 29.70 -18.45
C ASN A 44 4.26 28.93 -19.50
N GLU A 45 5.36 28.30 -19.06
CA GLU A 45 6.30 27.59 -19.93
C GLU A 45 6.47 26.13 -19.46
N PHE A 46 6.83 25.29 -20.39
CA PHE A 46 7.38 23.98 -20.10
C PHE A 46 8.89 24.06 -19.92
N VAL A 47 9.39 23.49 -18.84
CA VAL A 47 10.82 23.31 -18.58
C VAL A 47 11.18 21.86 -18.86
N VAL A 48 11.99 21.63 -19.88
CA VAL A 48 12.57 20.33 -20.19
C VAL A 48 13.92 20.24 -19.49
N GLU A 49 13.98 19.41 -18.46
CA GLU A 49 15.22 19.08 -17.75
C GLU A 49 15.99 18.04 -18.55
N THR A 50 17.05 18.43 -19.22
CA THR A 50 17.91 17.53 -20.00
C THR A 50 19.16 17.19 -19.23
N TYR A 51 19.45 15.90 -19.08
CA TYR A 51 20.65 15.47 -18.40
C TYR A 51 21.91 15.86 -19.21
N GLY A 52 22.78 16.66 -18.58
CA GLY A 52 24.05 17.11 -19.18
C GLY A 52 23.99 18.39 -20.02
N ASN A 53 22.82 18.82 -20.48
CA ASN A 53 22.68 19.98 -21.40
C ASN A 53 21.90 21.16 -20.81
N GLY A 54 21.55 21.11 -19.50
CA GLY A 54 20.77 22.15 -18.85
C GLY A 54 19.28 22.12 -19.19
N ASN A 55 18.55 23.10 -18.72
CA ASN A 55 17.10 23.20 -18.90
C ASN A 55 16.77 23.94 -20.20
N ILE A 56 15.80 23.44 -20.91
CA ILE A 56 15.27 24.07 -22.15
C ILE A 56 13.85 24.53 -21.84
N ASN A 57 13.57 25.81 -22.04
CA ASN A 57 12.22 26.34 -21.88
C ASN A 57 11.49 26.29 -23.22
N LEU A 58 10.24 25.84 -23.20
CA LEU A 58 9.34 25.76 -24.33
C LEU A 58 7.99 26.38 -23.94
N GLU A 59 7.34 27.06 -24.87
CA GLU A 59 5.97 27.53 -24.65
C GLU A 59 5.03 26.38 -24.30
N ALA A 60 4.15 26.57 -23.32
CA ALA A 60 3.16 25.59 -22.90
C ALA A 60 2.05 25.43 -23.94
N THR A 61 2.32 24.73 -25.03
CA THR A 61 1.41 24.47 -26.13
C THR A 61 1.28 23.00 -26.42
N GLN A 62 0.09 22.57 -26.92
CA GLN A 62 -0.15 21.18 -27.32
C GLN A 62 0.85 20.73 -28.39
N LYS A 63 1.20 21.62 -29.31
CA LYS A 63 2.18 21.34 -30.36
C LYS A 63 3.55 20.93 -29.83
N ASN A 64 4.00 21.52 -28.72
CA ASN A 64 5.26 21.17 -28.09
C ASN A 64 5.16 19.83 -27.32
N LEU A 65 4.01 19.52 -26.70
CA LEU A 65 3.77 18.19 -26.11
C LEU A 65 3.77 17.10 -27.17
N ASP A 66 3.11 17.34 -28.31
CA ASP A 66 3.07 16.38 -29.42
C ASP A 66 4.45 16.11 -30.00
N LYS A 67 5.32 17.15 -30.10
CA LYS A 67 6.72 16.98 -30.52
C LYS A 67 7.54 16.15 -29.54
N LEU A 68 7.21 16.20 -28.26
CA LEU A 68 7.86 15.40 -27.21
C LEU A 68 7.20 14.03 -27.07
N GLU A 69 6.27 13.67 -27.95
CA GLU A 69 5.49 12.41 -27.92
C GLU A 69 4.69 12.22 -26.61
N ILE A 70 4.36 13.32 -25.94
CA ILE A 70 3.58 13.31 -24.72
C ILE A 70 2.10 13.45 -25.09
N LYS A 71 1.36 12.34 -24.99
CA LYS A 71 -0.07 12.24 -25.34
C LYS A 71 -0.97 12.73 -24.21
N VAL A 72 -0.77 13.95 -23.76
CA VAL A 72 -1.51 14.58 -22.66
C VAL A 72 -2.03 15.93 -23.13
N ASP A 73 -3.25 16.29 -22.71
CA ASP A 73 -3.82 17.61 -22.98
C ASP A 73 -3.06 18.69 -22.19
N VAL A 74 -2.64 19.76 -22.87
CA VAL A 74 -1.90 20.89 -22.28
C VAL A 74 -2.68 21.53 -21.12
N ASN A 75 -4.00 21.52 -21.16
CA ASN A 75 -4.83 22.08 -20.11
C ASN A 75 -4.62 21.40 -18.75
N LYS A 76 -4.23 20.13 -18.73
CA LYS A 76 -3.94 19.38 -17.49
C LYS A 76 -2.70 19.90 -16.74
N PHE A 77 -1.80 20.56 -17.43
CA PHE A 77 -0.67 21.26 -16.81
C PHE A 77 -1.10 22.64 -16.31
N ILE A 78 -1.88 23.35 -17.11
CA ILE A 78 -2.32 24.74 -16.83
C ILE A 78 -3.29 24.76 -15.64
N ASP A 79 -4.20 23.78 -15.53
CA ASP A 79 -5.15 23.65 -14.42
C ASP A 79 -4.55 23.06 -13.14
N GLY A 80 -3.26 22.72 -13.17
CA GLY A 80 -2.56 22.16 -12.03
C GLY A 80 -2.90 20.69 -11.72
N THR A 81 -3.54 19.98 -12.63
CA THR A 81 -3.80 18.53 -12.49
C THR A 81 -2.47 17.75 -12.50
N ILE A 82 -1.51 18.19 -13.33
CA ILE A 82 -0.15 17.63 -13.40
C ILE A 82 0.84 18.65 -12.83
N LYS A 83 1.30 18.37 -11.60
CA LYS A 83 2.29 19.24 -10.91
C LYS A 83 3.69 18.66 -10.85
N LYS A 84 3.81 17.34 -11.07
CA LYS A 84 5.12 16.66 -10.98
C LYS A 84 5.78 16.56 -12.34
N PRO A 85 7.12 16.65 -12.40
CA PRO A 85 7.86 16.42 -13.62
C PRO A 85 7.55 15.04 -14.21
N MET A 86 7.22 14.99 -15.51
CA MET A 86 6.97 13.77 -16.27
C MET A 86 8.22 13.33 -17.03
N ALA A 87 8.40 12.02 -17.17
CA ALA A 87 9.41 11.49 -18.07
C ALA A 87 9.01 11.70 -19.54
N ILE A 88 9.95 12.14 -20.36
CA ILE A 88 9.74 12.30 -21.81
C ILE A 88 10.07 10.99 -22.49
N PRO A 89 9.15 10.41 -23.30
CA PRO A 89 9.39 9.18 -24.02
C PRO A 89 10.65 9.25 -24.90
N ASN A 90 11.30 8.11 -25.14
CA ASN A 90 12.46 7.96 -26.02
C ASN A 90 13.69 8.83 -25.68
N THR A 91 13.74 9.42 -24.49
CA THR A 91 14.88 10.26 -24.04
C THR A 91 15.77 9.57 -23.00
N TYR A 92 15.76 8.23 -22.95
CA TYR A 92 16.59 7.50 -22.01
C TYR A 92 18.08 7.74 -22.28
N VAL A 93 18.77 8.23 -21.27
CA VAL A 93 20.22 8.44 -21.28
C VAL A 93 20.86 7.51 -20.26
N LYS A 94 21.78 6.67 -20.72
CA LYS A 94 22.60 5.86 -19.83
C LYS A 94 23.54 6.75 -19.05
N LEU A 95 23.53 6.56 -17.72
CA LEU A 95 24.46 7.25 -16.81
C LEU A 95 25.66 6.36 -16.53
N ASP A 96 26.81 7.00 -16.30
CA ASP A 96 27.95 6.32 -15.69
C ASP A 96 27.63 6.09 -14.21
N GLY A 97 26.82 5.06 -13.96
CA GLY A 97 26.37 4.68 -12.61
C GLY A 97 27.48 3.92 -11.90
N LYS A 98 27.76 4.30 -10.66
CA LYS A 98 28.57 3.50 -9.76
C LYS A 98 27.73 2.31 -9.29
N SER A 99 28.19 1.09 -9.55
CA SER A 99 27.54 -0.10 -8.98
C SER A 99 27.64 -0.06 -7.46
N GLN A 100 26.59 -0.54 -6.78
CA GLN A 100 26.53 -0.52 -5.32
C GLN A 100 27.43 -1.63 -4.76
N GLY A 101 28.24 -1.30 -3.76
CA GLY A 101 29.18 -2.23 -3.13
C GLY A 101 28.68 -2.73 -1.76
N LEU A 102 29.63 -3.27 -0.99
CA LEU A 102 29.35 -3.75 0.37
C LEU A 102 29.01 -2.62 1.35
N GLU A 103 29.56 -1.43 1.13
CA GLU A 103 29.30 -0.26 1.95
C GLU A 103 27.82 0.14 1.84
N GLU A 104 27.33 0.30 0.63
CA GLU A 104 25.94 0.66 0.36
C GLU A 104 24.96 -0.46 0.78
N LEU A 105 25.39 -1.72 0.70
CA LEU A 105 24.63 -2.86 1.19
C LEU A 105 24.37 -2.77 2.70
N ILE A 106 25.36 -2.31 3.47
CA ILE A 106 25.26 -2.15 4.92
C ILE A 106 24.50 -0.86 5.27
N GLU A 107 24.67 0.19 4.50
CA GLU A 107 24.02 1.49 4.69
C GLU A 107 22.51 1.45 4.36
N ALA A 108 22.10 0.66 3.38
CA ALA A 108 20.72 0.60 2.91
C ALA A 108 19.67 0.31 4.01
N PRO A 109 19.88 -0.66 4.94
CA PRO A 109 18.96 -0.87 6.08
C PRO A 109 18.85 0.35 7.00
N ILE A 110 19.97 1.04 7.24
CA ILE A 110 20.02 2.23 8.12
C ILE A 110 19.25 3.37 7.48
N SER A 111 19.51 3.62 6.21
CA SER A 111 18.80 4.64 5.42
C SER A 111 17.30 4.32 5.31
N GLY A 112 16.95 3.06 5.09
CA GLY A 112 15.54 2.62 5.05
C GLY A 112 14.81 2.83 6.38
N ILE A 113 15.46 2.60 7.52
CA ILE A 113 14.91 2.91 8.85
C ILE A 113 14.73 4.43 9.00
N ALA A 114 15.74 5.23 8.61
CA ALA A 114 15.68 6.68 8.70
C ALA A 114 14.55 7.27 7.82
N GLU A 115 14.37 6.76 6.62
CA GLU A 115 13.28 7.17 5.72
C GLU A 115 11.89 6.77 6.21
N SER A 116 11.81 5.68 7.00
CA SER A 116 10.56 5.15 7.54
C SER A 116 10.28 5.60 8.98
N ILE A 117 11.08 6.52 9.54
CA ILE A 117 11.03 6.89 10.96
C ILE A 117 9.65 7.41 11.39
N ASP A 118 8.97 8.15 10.52
CA ASP A 118 7.64 8.72 10.81
C ASP A 118 6.61 7.60 10.98
N ILE A 119 6.66 6.56 10.13
CA ILE A 119 5.78 5.39 10.22
C ILE A 119 6.11 4.59 11.48
N ILE A 120 7.39 4.39 11.78
CA ILE A 120 7.84 3.66 12.97
C ILE A 120 7.34 4.35 14.23
N ILE A 121 7.53 5.67 14.36
CA ILE A 121 7.07 6.44 15.52
C ILE A 121 5.55 6.38 15.62
N PHE A 122 4.84 6.55 14.52
CA PHE A 122 3.38 6.47 14.49
C PHE A 122 2.87 5.13 15.03
N VAL A 123 3.42 4.01 14.57
CA VAL A 123 3.05 2.66 15.02
C VAL A 123 3.37 2.47 16.50
N LEU A 124 4.54 2.95 16.97
CA LEU A 124 4.94 2.86 18.39
C LEU A 124 4.00 3.67 19.29
N VAL A 125 3.64 4.90 18.89
CA VAL A 125 2.70 5.74 19.65
C VAL A 125 1.32 5.10 19.72
N LEU A 126 0.80 4.61 18.60
CA LEU A 126 -0.48 3.89 18.59
C LEU A 126 -0.43 2.63 19.45
N GLY A 127 0.63 1.84 19.35
CA GLY A 127 0.84 0.66 20.19
C GLY A 127 0.88 1.02 21.67
N GLY A 128 1.52 2.12 22.04
CA GLY A 128 1.54 2.66 23.40
C GLY A 128 0.15 3.05 23.91
N ILE A 129 -0.65 3.76 23.10
CA ILE A 129 -2.03 4.14 23.41
C ILE A 129 -2.89 2.88 23.65
N VAL A 130 -2.81 1.89 22.74
CA VAL A 130 -3.50 0.61 22.88
C VAL A 130 -3.10 -0.10 24.17
N GLY A 131 -1.79 -0.10 24.50
CA GLY A 131 -1.26 -0.68 25.74
C GLY A 131 -1.84 -0.03 27.00
N ILE A 132 -1.97 1.31 27.02
CA ILE A 132 -2.58 2.07 28.11
C ILE A 132 -4.07 1.71 28.23
N VAL A 133 -4.81 1.75 27.13
CA VAL A 133 -6.25 1.42 27.10
C VAL A 133 -6.51 -0.01 27.58
N ASN A 134 -5.65 -0.96 27.21
CA ASN A 134 -5.73 -2.34 27.72
C ASN A 134 -5.55 -2.41 29.24
N LYS A 135 -4.59 -1.67 29.81
CA LYS A 135 -4.34 -1.64 31.26
C LYS A 135 -5.48 -1.04 32.06
N THR A 136 -6.23 -0.10 31.50
CA THR A 136 -7.40 0.50 32.16
C THR A 136 -8.61 -0.42 32.23
N GLY A 137 -8.59 -1.57 31.53
CA GLY A 137 -9.72 -2.47 31.41
C GLY A 137 -10.87 -1.95 30.53
N THR A 138 -10.79 -0.71 30.08
CA THR A 138 -11.81 -0.06 29.22
C THR A 138 -12.04 -0.87 27.96
N PHE A 139 -10.97 -1.40 27.40
CA PHE A 139 -11.03 -2.22 26.20
C PHE A 139 -11.85 -3.50 26.39
N SER A 140 -11.66 -4.21 27.51
CA SER A 140 -12.43 -5.41 27.84
C SER A 140 -13.92 -5.11 28.01
N ILE A 141 -14.25 -3.96 28.63
CA ILE A 141 -15.64 -3.53 28.80
C ILE A 141 -16.28 -3.21 27.45
N ALA A 142 -15.60 -2.44 26.61
CA ALA A 142 -16.06 -2.11 25.25
C ALA A 142 -16.28 -3.36 24.41
N MET A 143 -15.34 -4.32 24.44
CA MET A 143 -15.46 -5.57 23.73
C MET A 143 -16.64 -6.41 24.18
N LYS A 144 -16.88 -6.49 25.49
CA LYS A 144 -18.02 -7.19 26.05
C LYS A 144 -19.35 -6.57 25.59
N ALA A 145 -19.43 -5.25 25.57
CA ALA A 145 -20.60 -4.50 25.10
C ALA A 145 -20.86 -4.73 23.60
N ILE A 146 -19.82 -4.70 22.78
CA ILE A 146 -19.92 -4.96 21.32
C ILE A 146 -20.34 -6.42 21.08
N SER A 147 -19.70 -7.38 21.76
CA SER A 147 -20.04 -8.80 21.65
C SER A 147 -21.50 -9.07 22.03
N GLN A 148 -22.01 -8.42 23.08
CA GLN A 148 -23.42 -8.55 23.47
C GLN A 148 -24.37 -7.99 22.41
N LYS A 149 -24.03 -6.84 21.80
CA LYS A 149 -24.84 -6.20 20.73
C LYS A 149 -24.82 -7.00 19.42
N THR A 150 -23.75 -7.72 19.16
CA THR A 150 -23.59 -8.53 17.93
C THR A 150 -24.01 -9.98 18.10
N LYS A 151 -24.47 -10.37 19.28
CA LYS A 151 -24.93 -11.74 19.58
C LYS A 151 -26.07 -12.14 18.63
N GLY A 152 -25.89 -13.26 17.92
CA GLY A 152 -26.81 -13.74 16.89
C GLY A 152 -26.64 -13.06 15.51
N LYS A 153 -25.77 -12.05 15.41
CA LYS A 153 -25.40 -11.38 14.15
C LYS A 153 -23.88 -11.17 14.08
N GLU A 154 -23.11 -12.17 14.53
CA GLU A 154 -21.65 -12.05 14.66
C GLU A 154 -20.98 -11.68 13.32
N PHE A 155 -21.54 -12.14 12.19
CA PHE A 155 -21.02 -11.80 10.87
C PHE A 155 -21.11 -10.31 10.54
N SER A 156 -22.00 -9.55 11.21
CA SER A 156 -22.05 -8.09 11.05
C SER A 156 -20.76 -7.41 11.52
N LEU A 157 -20.08 -7.98 12.53
CA LEU A 157 -18.79 -7.50 12.99
C LEU A 157 -17.74 -7.59 11.89
N VAL A 158 -17.72 -8.72 11.16
CA VAL A 158 -16.83 -8.92 10.00
C VAL A 158 -17.11 -7.88 8.93
N ILE A 159 -18.37 -7.66 8.57
CA ILE A 159 -18.76 -6.71 7.52
C ILE A 159 -18.38 -5.28 7.90
N ILE A 160 -18.70 -4.84 9.11
CA ILE A 160 -18.42 -3.48 9.58
C ILE A 160 -16.92 -3.22 9.62
N SER A 161 -16.15 -4.16 10.19
CA SER A 161 -14.69 -4.06 10.24
C SER A 161 -14.10 -4.05 8.83
N PHE A 162 -14.54 -4.93 7.94
CA PHE A 162 -14.07 -4.97 6.56
C PHE A 162 -14.32 -3.66 5.81
N ILE A 163 -15.54 -3.10 5.92
CA ILE A 163 -15.88 -1.82 5.28
C ILE A 163 -15.03 -0.69 5.85
N PHE A 164 -14.78 -0.68 7.15
CA PHE A 164 -13.92 0.33 7.79
C PHE A 164 -12.49 0.30 7.21
N PHE A 165 -11.88 -0.89 7.10
CA PHE A 165 -10.54 -1.01 6.53
C PHE A 165 -10.52 -0.77 5.01
N ALA A 166 -11.54 -1.19 4.29
CA ALA A 166 -11.66 -0.90 2.87
C ALA A 166 -11.82 0.61 2.60
N ALA A 167 -12.60 1.31 3.42
CA ALA A 167 -12.72 2.76 3.35
C ALA A 167 -11.40 3.46 3.69
N GLY A 168 -10.69 3.02 4.75
CA GLY A 168 -9.37 3.52 5.09
C GLY A 168 -8.36 3.30 3.95
N GLY A 169 -8.34 2.11 3.37
CA GLY A 169 -7.48 1.78 2.22
C GLY A 169 -7.76 2.63 0.99
N THR A 170 -9.04 2.84 0.64
CA THR A 170 -9.42 3.60 -0.57
C THR A 170 -9.25 5.11 -0.42
N ILE A 171 -9.31 5.66 0.81
CA ILE A 171 -9.21 7.10 1.08
C ILE A 171 -7.78 7.50 1.45
N PHE A 172 -7.20 6.82 2.43
CA PHE A 172 -5.90 7.19 3.03
C PHE A 172 -4.77 6.25 2.63
N GLY A 173 -5.07 5.07 2.08
CA GLY A 173 -4.06 4.07 1.80
C GLY A 173 -3.66 3.27 3.04
N PHE A 174 -4.57 3.03 3.98
CA PHE A 174 -4.33 2.28 5.21
C PHE A 174 -3.67 0.93 4.90
N TRP A 175 -2.41 0.81 5.26
CA TRP A 175 -1.64 -0.41 5.15
C TRP A 175 -0.88 -0.67 6.46
N GLU A 176 0.15 0.11 6.75
CA GLU A 176 0.95 0.01 7.96
C GLU A 176 0.15 0.41 9.22
N GLU A 177 -0.75 1.36 9.08
CA GLU A 177 -1.62 1.85 10.15
C GLU A 177 -2.62 0.80 10.63
N THR A 178 -2.77 -0.31 9.88
CA THR A 178 -3.65 -1.41 10.32
C THR A 178 -3.03 -2.27 11.42
N ILE A 179 -1.71 -2.24 11.59
CA ILE A 179 -0.98 -3.11 12.53
C ILE A 179 -1.53 -3.03 13.97
N PRO A 180 -1.75 -1.86 14.58
CA PRO A 180 -2.30 -1.79 15.93
C PRO A 180 -3.71 -2.36 16.06
N PHE A 181 -4.50 -2.35 14.99
CA PHE A 181 -5.86 -2.85 15.00
C PHE A 181 -5.96 -4.37 15.15
N TYR A 182 -4.90 -5.12 14.79
CA TYR A 182 -4.86 -6.57 15.05
C TYR A 182 -4.96 -6.85 16.54
N SER A 183 -4.22 -6.12 17.38
CA SER A 183 -4.27 -6.26 18.84
C SER A 183 -5.64 -5.92 19.42
N ILE A 184 -6.39 -5.04 18.74
CA ILE A 184 -7.73 -4.59 19.17
C ILE A 184 -8.81 -5.59 18.73
N LEU A 185 -8.80 -5.98 17.47
CA LEU A 185 -9.89 -6.76 16.88
C LEU A 185 -9.75 -8.27 17.15
N MET A 186 -8.52 -8.78 17.28
CA MET A 186 -8.29 -10.20 17.51
C MET A 186 -9.06 -10.72 18.74
N PRO A 187 -8.91 -10.14 19.94
CA PRO A 187 -9.67 -10.58 21.11
C PRO A 187 -11.18 -10.45 20.93
N LEU A 188 -11.65 -9.39 20.26
CA LEU A 188 -13.08 -9.17 20.01
C LEU A 188 -13.69 -10.29 19.15
N PHE A 189 -12.97 -10.72 18.12
CA PHE A 189 -13.42 -11.79 17.25
C PHE A 189 -13.36 -13.17 17.96
N LEU A 190 -12.33 -13.41 18.76
CA LEU A 190 -12.18 -14.64 19.54
C LEU A 190 -13.31 -14.81 20.55
N ILE A 191 -13.71 -13.75 21.27
CA ILE A 191 -14.87 -13.78 22.19
C ILE A 191 -16.18 -14.10 21.45
N ASN A 192 -16.30 -13.77 20.17
CA ASN A 192 -17.45 -14.11 19.33
C ASN A 192 -17.30 -15.48 18.62
N ASN A 193 -16.39 -16.34 19.09
CA ASN A 193 -16.12 -17.69 18.59
C ASN A 193 -15.72 -17.72 17.10
N PHE A 194 -14.96 -16.74 16.65
CA PHE A 194 -14.29 -16.77 15.36
C PHE A 194 -12.89 -17.38 15.49
N ASP A 195 -12.44 -18.02 14.43
CA ASP A 195 -11.05 -18.45 14.27
C ASP A 195 -10.11 -17.22 14.18
N PRO A 196 -8.87 -17.28 14.73
CA PRO A 196 -7.90 -16.17 14.66
C PRO A 196 -7.61 -15.67 13.24
N LEU A 197 -7.74 -16.53 12.22
CA LEU A 197 -7.56 -16.14 10.84
C LEU A 197 -8.64 -15.17 10.33
N VAL A 198 -9.84 -15.20 10.94
CA VAL A 198 -10.96 -14.34 10.50
C VAL A 198 -10.68 -12.85 10.70
N PRO A 199 -10.29 -12.37 11.89
CA PRO A 199 -9.91 -10.95 12.06
C PRO A 199 -8.70 -10.59 11.21
N MET A 200 -7.70 -11.46 11.08
CA MET A 200 -6.54 -11.22 10.22
C MET A 200 -6.97 -11.02 8.77
N ALA A 201 -7.77 -11.94 8.23
CA ALA A 201 -8.28 -11.84 6.87
C ALA A 201 -9.19 -10.62 6.67
N THR A 202 -9.99 -10.26 7.68
CA THR A 202 -10.90 -9.10 7.61
C THR A 202 -10.12 -7.79 7.49
N ILE A 203 -9.09 -7.59 8.32
CA ILE A 203 -8.24 -6.40 8.30
C ILE A 203 -7.44 -6.36 6.99
N PHE A 204 -6.71 -7.44 6.71
CA PHE A 204 -5.81 -7.50 5.57
C PHE A 204 -6.54 -7.36 4.24
N LEU A 205 -7.58 -8.18 3.99
CA LEU A 205 -8.32 -8.12 2.73
C LEU A 205 -9.12 -6.82 2.59
N GLY A 206 -9.64 -6.28 3.71
CA GLY A 206 -10.30 -4.98 3.69
C GLY A 206 -9.36 -3.89 3.20
N SER A 207 -8.21 -3.74 3.85
CA SER A 207 -7.18 -2.75 3.46
C SER A 207 -6.63 -3.00 2.06
N ALA A 208 -6.32 -4.25 1.72
CA ALA A 208 -5.77 -4.63 0.42
C ALA A 208 -6.73 -4.28 -0.73
N VAL A 209 -8.00 -4.65 -0.61
CA VAL A 209 -9.03 -4.34 -1.61
C VAL A 209 -9.25 -2.82 -1.69
N GLY A 210 -9.27 -2.13 -0.54
CA GLY A 210 -9.36 -0.67 -0.48
C GLY A 210 -8.21 0.01 -1.22
N CYS A 211 -6.97 -0.39 -0.97
CA CYS A 211 -5.79 0.16 -1.64
C CYS A 211 -5.72 -0.20 -3.13
N MET A 212 -6.01 -1.46 -3.48
CA MET A 212 -5.92 -1.96 -4.86
C MET A 212 -6.91 -1.27 -5.79
N PHE A 213 -8.15 -1.08 -5.33
CA PHE A 213 -9.21 -0.41 -6.08
C PHE A 213 -9.51 0.99 -5.53
N SER A 214 -8.46 1.69 -5.14
CA SER A 214 -8.60 2.97 -4.47
C SER A 214 -9.23 4.03 -5.37
N THR A 215 -10.05 4.87 -4.77
CA THR A 215 -10.73 5.97 -5.47
C THR A 215 -9.91 7.26 -5.43
N VAL A 216 -9.40 7.62 -4.26
CA VAL A 216 -8.73 8.91 -4.00
C VAL A 216 -7.44 8.79 -3.20
N ASN A 217 -6.92 7.59 -2.99
CA ASN A 217 -5.70 7.36 -2.22
C ASN A 217 -4.53 8.18 -2.80
N PRO A 218 -3.89 9.04 -2.00
CA PRO A 218 -2.82 9.92 -2.45
C PRO A 218 -1.56 9.16 -2.88
N PHE A 219 -1.26 8.03 -2.23
CA PHE A 219 -0.02 7.28 -2.45
C PHE A 219 -0.07 6.41 -3.71
N SER A 220 -1.22 5.81 -4.02
CA SER A 220 -1.36 4.94 -5.19
C SER A 220 -2.05 5.65 -6.35
N THR A 221 -3.29 6.10 -6.16
CA THR A 221 -4.10 6.64 -7.26
C THR A 221 -3.61 7.98 -7.76
N ILE A 222 -3.34 8.94 -6.86
CA ILE A 222 -2.93 10.29 -7.28
C ILE A 222 -1.53 10.27 -7.87
N ILE A 223 -0.57 9.59 -7.23
CA ILE A 223 0.79 9.49 -7.76
C ILE A 223 0.81 8.78 -9.12
N ALA A 224 0.09 7.66 -9.25
CA ALA A 224 0.03 6.91 -10.52
C ALA A 224 -0.65 7.73 -11.62
N SER A 225 -1.77 8.41 -11.32
CA SER A 225 -2.46 9.26 -12.28
C SER A 225 -1.59 10.42 -12.75
N ASN A 226 -0.90 11.08 -11.81
CA ASN A 226 0.04 12.16 -12.14
C ASN A 226 1.22 11.65 -12.99
N ALA A 227 1.75 10.45 -12.69
CA ALA A 227 2.81 9.85 -13.48
C ALA A 227 2.34 9.46 -14.89
N ALA A 228 1.09 9.01 -15.03
CA ALA A 228 0.48 8.69 -16.32
C ALA A 228 0.00 9.94 -17.08
N GLY A 229 0.03 11.12 -16.45
CA GLY A 229 -0.45 12.36 -17.05
C GLY A 229 -1.96 12.41 -17.25
N ILE A 230 -2.73 11.71 -16.44
CA ILE A 230 -4.18 11.67 -16.47
C ILE A 230 -4.77 12.21 -15.15
N SER A 231 -5.99 12.72 -15.22
CA SER A 231 -6.72 13.09 -13.99
C SER A 231 -7.01 11.86 -13.14
N PHE A 232 -6.90 11.99 -11.80
CA PHE A 232 -7.27 10.90 -10.88
C PHE A 232 -8.75 10.51 -10.97
N ASN A 233 -9.61 11.39 -11.54
CA ASN A 233 -11.00 11.10 -11.80
C ASN A 233 -11.21 10.13 -12.97
N GLU A 234 -10.23 10.03 -13.87
CA GLU A 234 -10.31 9.05 -14.94
C GLU A 234 -10.25 7.64 -14.39
N GLY A 235 -11.17 6.79 -14.83
CA GLY A 235 -11.31 5.44 -14.30
C GLY A 235 -11.92 5.34 -12.89
N LEU A 236 -12.33 6.45 -12.25
CA LEU A 236 -12.94 6.45 -10.91
C LEU A 236 -14.15 5.50 -10.85
N LYS A 237 -15.05 5.56 -11.84
CA LYS A 237 -16.23 4.68 -11.89
C LYS A 237 -15.83 3.20 -11.94
N PHE A 238 -14.85 2.87 -12.74
CA PHE A 238 -14.33 1.50 -12.84
C PHE A 238 -13.73 1.04 -11.51
N ARG A 239 -12.87 1.86 -10.89
CA ARG A 239 -12.25 1.55 -9.58
C ARG A 239 -13.32 1.38 -8.49
N PHE A 240 -14.34 2.25 -8.48
CA PHE A 240 -15.43 2.16 -7.50
C PHE A 240 -16.26 0.88 -7.66
N VAL A 241 -16.61 0.52 -8.90
CA VAL A 241 -17.32 -0.74 -9.19
C VAL A 241 -16.45 -1.94 -8.79
N ALA A 242 -15.17 -1.92 -9.16
CA ALA A 242 -14.23 -2.98 -8.79
C ALA A 242 -14.08 -3.10 -7.26
N LEU A 243 -13.98 -1.96 -6.54
CA LEU A 243 -13.94 -1.95 -5.08
C LEU A 243 -15.15 -2.69 -4.48
N ILE A 244 -16.35 -2.41 -4.97
CA ILE A 244 -17.57 -3.09 -4.48
C ILE A 244 -17.54 -4.58 -4.81
N VAL A 245 -17.25 -4.94 -6.06
CA VAL A 245 -17.25 -6.33 -6.52
C VAL A 245 -16.23 -7.16 -5.74
N PHE A 246 -15.00 -6.69 -5.61
CA PHE A 246 -13.95 -7.43 -4.88
C PHE A 246 -14.16 -7.42 -3.38
N SER A 247 -14.80 -6.39 -2.81
CA SER A 247 -15.25 -6.40 -1.41
C SER A 247 -16.28 -7.50 -1.17
N ILE A 248 -17.26 -7.65 -2.05
CA ILE A 248 -18.26 -8.71 -1.96
C ILE A 248 -17.61 -10.08 -2.09
N ILE A 249 -16.72 -10.26 -3.05
CA ILE A 249 -15.98 -11.54 -3.24
C ILE A 249 -15.20 -11.90 -1.98
N SER A 250 -14.46 -10.94 -1.41
CA SER A 250 -13.67 -11.13 -0.18
C SER A 250 -14.56 -11.49 1.01
N LEU A 251 -15.66 -10.78 1.20
CA LEU A 251 -16.61 -11.08 2.28
C LEU A 251 -17.28 -12.47 2.11
N LEU A 252 -17.60 -12.86 0.88
CA LEU A 252 -18.13 -14.20 0.59
C LEU A 252 -17.07 -15.28 0.89
N TYR A 253 -15.81 -15.02 0.60
CA TYR A 253 -14.72 -15.93 0.91
C TYR A 253 -14.56 -16.11 2.42
N ILE A 254 -14.49 -15.00 3.17
CA ILE A 254 -14.43 -15.03 4.64
C ILE A 254 -15.66 -15.74 5.21
N HIS A 255 -16.86 -15.44 4.70
CA HIS A 255 -18.10 -16.10 5.15
C HIS A 255 -18.08 -17.63 4.94
N ARG A 256 -17.57 -18.09 3.79
CA ARG A 256 -17.40 -19.53 3.53
C ARG A 256 -16.43 -20.18 4.48
N TYR A 257 -15.32 -19.49 4.79
CA TYR A 257 -14.35 -19.96 5.77
C TYR A 257 -14.99 -20.10 7.16
N ILE A 258 -15.68 -19.07 7.63
CA ILE A 258 -16.40 -19.08 8.92
C ILE A 258 -17.40 -20.24 8.99
N LYS A 259 -18.17 -20.48 7.94
CA LYS A 259 -19.11 -21.62 7.89
C LYS A 259 -18.39 -22.96 7.99
N ARG A 260 -17.25 -23.14 7.34
CA ARG A 260 -16.44 -24.36 7.42
C ARG A 260 -15.89 -24.57 8.84
N PHE A 261 -15.35 -23.53 9.43
CA PHE A 261 -14.84 -23.55 10.80
C PHE A 261 -15.94 -23.87 11.81
N LYS A 262 -17.09 -23.19 11.75
CA LYS A 262 -18.25 -23.44 12.65
C LYS A 262 -18.81 -24.86 12.52
N LYS A 263 -18.66 -25.53 11.37
CA LYS A 263 -19.11 -26.93 11.15
C LYS A 263 -18.15 -27.93 11.78
N ASN A 264 -16.86 -27.68 11.74
CA ASN A 264 -15.81 -28.51 12.36
C ASN A 264 -14.60 -27.65 12.66
N SER A 265 -14.28 -27.45 13.94
CA SER A 265 -13.14 -26.64 14.40
C SER A 265 -11.79 -27.16 13.90
N ASN A 266 -11.67 -28.45 13.60
CA ASN A 266 -10.47 -29.03 12.99
C ASN A 266 -10.19 -28.52 11.57
N ASN A 267 -11.10 -27.74 10.97
CA ASN A 267 -10.86 -27.05 9.70
C ASN A 267 -10.16 -25.69 9.87
N SER A 268 -9.78 -25.31 11.08
CA SER A 268 -8.90 -24.16 11.28
C SER A 268 -7.54 -24.42 10.63
N LEU A 269 -6.98 -23.40 10.00
CA LEU A 269 -5.64 -23.46 9.40
C LEU A 269 -4.53 -23.10 10.40
N VAL A 270 -4.88 -22.74 11.64
CA VAL A 270 -3.96 -22.26 12.69
C VAL A 270 -4.03 -23.07 13.98
N ILE A 271 -4.68 -24.25 13.98
CA ILE A 271 -4.80 -25.11 15.17
C ILE A 271 -3.43 -25.61 15.65
N GLU A 272 -2.48 -25.88 14.73
CA GLU A 272 -1.16 -26.41 15.09
C GLU A 272 -0.26 -25.39 15.84
N GLU A 273 -0.62 -24.09 15.83
CA GLU A 273 0.14 -23.03 16.51
C GLU A 273 -0.43 -22.71 17.91
N GLN A 274 -1.51 -23.36 18.34
CA GLN A 274 -2.19 -23.09 19.62
C GLN A 274 -1.85 -24.11 20.73
N GLU A 275 -1.08 -25.17 20.43
CA GLU A 275 -0.52 -26.10 21.38
C GLU A 275 0.94 -25.70 21.76
#